data_c77ae146a7e44a7bb39ce725e3ff4452
#
_entry.id   c77ae146a7e44a7bb39ce725e3ff4452
#
_cell.length_a   1.000
_cell.length_b   1.000
_cell.length_c   1.000
_cell.angle_alpha   90.00
_cell.angle_beta   90.00
_cell.angle_gamma   90.00
#
_symmetry.space_group_name_H-M   'P 1'
#
loop_
_entity.id
_entity.type
_entity.pdbx_description
1 polymer ?
#
loop_
_entity_poly.entity_id
_entity_poly.type
_entity_poly.pdbx_seq_one_letter_code
_entity_poly.pdbx_strand_id
1 'polypeptide(L)'
;MNSNRTFISFADSPEFITLALLSCFSGIMTIGGNAVVLIAIFRTKTLHSISNFYIASLAAADLLVGAILNPILAVKGVLIYLHPDPQWLKAGSVFDKVEDFAWIQAVVASAFGLTAISVDRYIAVNFGLRYEQLSSLKHCIIAIATVWVSSLIFASVRLFLDKLEHLSILWVVMAIITCILPFVIITFCYVNIFRAARQQVRRILNETSLPSNAQNAWRRSKRLQISHQKTALTIGIVVFLFTVLWMPSLVTSMIQLILSSSQNAKDKETLLIIERKIWLLVCLVAYVSSACNPWVYSIRCRQFRVACKRTFKCFNSPRASNRVETIHLEWGTCEK
;
A
#
# COMPACT_ATOMS: atom_id res chain seq x y z
N MET A 1 -27.54 -35.41 -31.66
CA MET A 1 -26.20 -34.88 -31.49
C MET A 1 -26.09 -34.30 -30.09
N ASN A 2 -25.54 -35.10 -29.18
CA ASN A 2 -25.34 -34.73 -27.76
C ASN A 2 -24.19 -33.69 -27.68
N SER A 3 -24.53 -32.45 -27.46
CA SER A 3 -23.52 -31.48 -26.99
C SER A 3 -23.36 -31.72 -25.48
N ASN A 4 -22.45 -32.59 -25.08
CA ASN A 4 -21.89 -32.61 -23.75
C ASN A 4 -21.13 -31.30 -23.55
N ARG A 5 -21.85 -30.24 -23.16
CA ARG A 5 -21.23 -29.10 -22.50
C ARG A 5 -20.74 -29.62 -21.17
N THR A 6 -19.47 -29.88 -21.05
CA THR A 6 -18.80 -30.02 -19.76
C THR A 6 -18.99 -28.71 -19.03
N PHE A 7 -20.07 -28.59 -18.24
CA PHE A 7 -20.21 -27.52 -17.27
C PHE A 7 -19.03 -27.66 -16.31
N ILE A 8 -18.10 -26.72 -16.33
CA ILE A 8 -17.08 -26.64 -15.29
C ILE A 8 -17.82 -26.40 -13.99
N SER A 9 -18.02 -27.46 -13.20
CA SER A 9 -18.62 -27.34 -11.88
C SER A 9 -17.57 -26.81 -10.93
N PHE A 10 -17.81 -25.64 -10.37
CA PHE A 10 -17.01 -25.06 -9.29
C PHE A 10 -17.54 -25.48 -7.91
N ALA A 11 -18.63 -26.24 -7.86
CA ALA A 11 -19.22 -26.72 -6.62
C ALA A 11 -18.23 -27.65 -5.88
N ASP A 12 -18.21 -27.53 -4.56
CA ASP A 12 -17.45 -28.39 -3.64
C ASP A 12 -15.91 -28.36 -3.84
N SER A 13 -15.38 -27.35 -4.50
CA SER A 13 -13.93 -27.15 -4.64
C SER A 13 -13.34 -26.56 -3.35
N PRO A 14 -12.54 -27.32 -2.55
CA PRO A 14 -12.03 -26.88 -1.24
C PRO A 14 -11.10 -25.67 -1.32
N GLU A 15 -10.61 -25.35 -2.52
CA GLU A 15 -9.79 -24.19 -2.79
C GLU A 15 -10.48 -22.86 -2.44
N PHE A 16 -11.82 -22.75 -2.61
CA PHE A 16 -12.58 -21.54 -2.28
C PHE A 16 -12.68 -21.31 -0.77
N ILE A 17 -12.85 -22.36 0.01
CA ILE A 17 -12.84 -22.28 1.48
C ILE A 17 -11.44 -21.92 1.98
N THR A 18 -10.41 -22.54 1.41
CA THR A 18 -9.01 -22.20 1.73
C THR A 18 -8.72 -20.73 1.45
N LEU A 19 -9.16 -20.22 0.30
CA LEU A 19 -9.01 -18.81 -0.07
C LEU A 19 -9.77 -17.90 0.91
N ALA A 20 -10.98 -18.25 1.32
CA ALA A 20 -11.76 -17.49 2.29
C ALA A 20 -11.05 -17.42 3.66
N LEU A 21 -10.50 -18.54 4.15
CA LEU A 21 -9.73 -18.59 5.39
C LEU A 21 -8.45 -17.75 5.32
N LEU A 22 -7.72 -17.84 4.21
CA LEU A 22 -6.52 -17.03 3.99
C LEU A 22 -6.85 -15.55 3.91
N SER A 23 -7.99 -15.18 3.29
CA SER A 23 -8.45 -13.80 3.24
C SER A 23 -8.83 -13.27 4.62
N CYS A 24 -9.54 -14.04 5.43
CA CYS A 24 -9.83 -13.69 6.83
C CYS A 24 -8.54 -13.47 7.64
N PHE A 25 -7.59 -14.40 7.52
CA PHE A 25 -6.29 -14.27 8.18
C PHE A 25 -5.53 -13.01 7.74
N SER A 26 -5.45 -12.78 6.43
CA SER A 26 -4.84 -11.56 5.85
C SER A 26 -5.52 -10.30 6.38
N GLY A 27 -6.87 -10.26 6.44
CA GLY A 27 -7.64 -9.14 6.96
C GLY A 27 -7.32 -8.83 8.42
N ILE A 28 -7.29 -9.85 9.29
CA ILE A 28 -6.94 -9.71 10.71
C ILE A 28 -5.51 -9.14 10.86
N MET A 29 -4.55 -9.66 10.11
CA MET A 29 -3.16 -9.19 10.13
C MET A 29 -3.05 -7.75 9.62
N THR A 30 -3.80 -7.40 8.57
CA THR A 30 -3.83 -6.05 8.00
C THR A 30 -4.42 -5.05 8.98
N ILE A 31 -5.57 -5.36 9.58
CA ILE A 31 -6.23 -4.49 10.57
C ILE A 31 -5.35 -4.33 11.80
N GLY A 32 -4.90 -5.44 12.40
CA GLY A 32 -4.10 -5.43 13.62
C GLY A 32 -2.78 -4.67 13.44
N GLY A 33 -2.06 -4.96 12.35
CA GLY A 33 -0.76 -4.34 12.05
C GLY A 33 -0.87 -2.84 11.80
N ASN A 34 -1.78 -2.42 10.94
CA ASN A 34 -1.93 -1.01 10.57
C ASN A 34 -2.57 -0.17 11.69
N ALA A 35 -3.47 -0.74 12.49
CA ALA A 35 -3.97 -0.09 13.70
C ALA A 35 -2.85 0.19 14.71
N VAL A 36 -1.95 -0.77 14.92
CA VAL A 36 -0.77 -0.58 15.80
C VAL A 36 0.14 0.52 15.26
N VAL A 37 0.38 0.58 13.94
CA VAL A 37 1.17 1.66 13.31
C VAL A 37 0.53 3.03 13.57
N LEU A 38 -0.79 3.18 13.34
CA LEU A 38 -1.52 4.41 13.60
C LEU A 38 -1.44 4.82 15.07
N ILE A 39 -1.74 3.91 15.99
CA ILE A 39 -1.68 4.18 17.43
C ILE A 39 -0.24 4.58 17.85
N ALA A 40 0.78 3.91 17.32
CA ALA A 40 2.17 4.23 17.60
C ALA A 40 2.53 5.64 17.15
N ILE A 41 2.13 6.04 15.93
CA ILE A 41 2.38 7.39 15.39
C ILE A 41 1.67 8.43 16.25
N PHE A 42 0.37 8.28 16.52
CA PHE A 42 -0.41 9.29 17.23
C PHE A 42 -0.02 9.42 18.71
N ARG A 43 0.36 8.33 19.40
CA ARG A 43 0.75 8.36 20.81
C ARG A 43 2.20 8.77 21.07
N THR A 44 3.09 8.65 20.07
CA THR A 44 4.52 8.84 20.28
C THR A 44 4.99 10.13 19.60
N LYS A 45 5.16 11.22 20.37
CA LYS A 45 5.60 12.53 19.86
C LYS A 45 6.87 12.48 19.01
N THR A 46 7.81 11.58 19.28
CA THR A 46 9.03 11.40 18.49
C THR A 46 8.78 10.83 17.10
N LEU A 47 7.59 10.30 16.85
CA LEU A 47 7.13 9.85 15.52
C LEU A 47 6.32 10.91 14.76
N HIS A 48 6.10 12.10 15.31
CA HIS A 48 5.43 13.20 14.64
C HIS A 48 6.37 13.88 13.64
N SER A 49 6.55 13.25 12.48
CA SER A 49 7.29 13.79 11.35
C SER A 49 6.43 13.74 10.09
N ILE A 50 6.72 14.61 9.12
CA ILE A 50 5.99 14.69 7.85
C ILE A 50 5.91 13.31 7.17
N SER A 51 7.03 12.59 7.12
CA SER A 51 7.08 11.24 6.55
C SER A 51 6.17 10.25 7.25
N ASN A 52 6.10 10.34 8.60
CA ASN A 52 5.27 9.42 9.36
C ASN A 52 3.77 9.74 9.22
N PHE A 53 3.40 10.99 8.92
CA PHE A 53 2.02 11.32 8.57
C PHE A 53 1.61 10.71 7.23
N TYR A 54 2.49 10.68 6.23
CA TYR A 54 2.25 9.93 5.01
C TYR A 54 2.12 8.42 5.26
N ILE A 55 2.98 7.85 6.14
CA ILE A 55 2.86 6.44 6.56
C ILE A 55 1.53 6.19 7.28
N ALA A 56 1.06 7.12 8.11
CA ALA A 56 -0.25 7.04 8.75
C ALA A 56 -1.39 7.05 7.72
N SER A 57 -1.33 7.91 6.71
CA SER A 57 -2.29 7.94 5.61
C SER A 57 -2.32 6.61 4.84
N LEU A 58 -1.16 6.03 4.54
CA LEU A 58 -1.07 4.71 3.90
C LEU A 58 -1.63 3.60 4.80
N ALA A 59 -1.31 3.61 6.10
CA ALA A 59 -1.88 2.65 7.05
C ALA A 59 -3.42 2.76 7.16
N ALA A 60 -3.98 3.97 7.01
CA ALA A 60 -5.44 4.15 6.94
C ALA A 60 -6.04 3.54 5.66
N ALA A 61 -5.37 3.67 4.51
CA ALA A 61 -5.79 3.01 3.27
C ALA A 61 -5.71 1.47 3.40
N ASP A 62 -4.65 0.96 4.03
CA ASP A 62 -4.50 -0.47 4.30
C ASP A 62 -5.60 -1.00 5.24
N LEU A 63 -6.06 -0.20 6.22
CA LEU A 63 -7.19 -0.58 7.07
C LEU A 63 -8.49 -0.76 6.27
N LEU A 64 -8.72 0.02 5.21
CA LEU A 64 -9.87 -0.19 4.32
C LEU A 64 -9.75 -1.53 3.57
N VAL A 65 -8.54 -1.89 3.11
CA VAL A 65 -8.29 -3.21 2.50
C VAL A 65 -8.64 -4.33 3.49
N GLY A 66 -8.15 -4.24 4.72
CA GLY A 66 -8.40 -5.25 5.76
C GLY A 66 -9.86 -5.33 6.20
N ALA A 67 -10.54 -4.19 6.34
CA ALA A 67 -11.89 -4.12 6.90
C ALA A 67 -13.01 -4.31 5.85
N ILE A 68 -12.72 -4.06 4.57
CA ILE A 68 -13.72 -4.11 3.51
C ILE A 68 -13.37 -5.18 2.47
N LEU A 69 -12.20 -5.08 1.83
CA LEU A 69 -11.86 -5.95 0.70
C LEU A 69 -11.59 -7.40 1.09
N ASN A 70 -10.87 -7.62 2.20
CA ASN A 70 -10.63 -8.98 2.68
C ASN A 70 -11.93 -9.70 3.09
N PRO A 71 -12.88 -9.10 3.86
CA PRO A 71 -14.19 -9.70 4.12
C PRO A 71 -15.00 -9.97 2.84
N ILE A 72 -15.04 -9.04 1.89
CA ILE A 72 -15.71 -9.23 0.60
C ILE A 72 -15.14 -10.45 -0.12
N LEU A 73 -13.80 -10.57 -0.20
CA LEU A 73 -13.14 -11.70 -0.85
C LEU A 73 -13.43 -13.03 -0.14
N ALA A 74 -13.45 -13.04 1.21
CA ALA A 74 -13.80 -14.23 1.98
C ALA A 74 -15.24 -14.66 1.73
N VAL A 75 -16.19 -13.71 1.76
CA VAL A 75 -17.60 -13.98 1.45
C VAL A 75 -17.77 -14.51 0.04
N LYS A 76 -17.09 -13.92 -0.96
CA LYS A 76 -17.11 -14.44 -2.34
C LYS A 76 -16.64 -15.89 -2.41
N GLY A 77 -15.53 -16.23 -1.75
CA GLY A 77 -15.03 -17.62 -1.72
C GLY A 77 -16.06 -18.58 -1.15
N VAL A 78 -16.66 -18.28 0.01
CA VAL A 78 -17.69 -19.12 0.64
C VAL A 78 -18.92 -19.27 -0.26
N LEU A 79 -19.38 -18.18 -0.86
CA LEU A 79 -20.61 -18.17 -1.63
C LEU A 79 -20.45 -18.87 -2.99
N ILE A 80 -19.28 -18.81 -3.62
CA ILE A 80 -18.99 -19.61 -4.83
C ILE A 80 -18.94 -21.11 -4.47
N TYR A 81 -18.41 -21.46 -3.30
CA TYR A 81 -18.42 -22.83 -2.81
C TYR A 81 -19.83 -23.37 -2.61
N LEU A 82 -20.72 -22.59 -1.96
CA LEU A 82 -22.08 -23.01 -1.66
C LEU A 82 -23.03 -22.94 -2.87
N HIS A 83 -22.85 -21.94 -3.72
CA HIS A 83 -23.71 -21.63 -4.86
C HIS A 83 -22.85 -21.28 -6.09
N PRO A 84 -22.54 -22.24 -6.97
CA PRO A 84 -21.62 -22.04 -8.08
C PRO A 84 -22.03 -20.97 -9.10
N ASP A 85 -23.31 -20.59 -9.15
CA ASP A 85 -23.83 -19.53 -10.04
C ASP A 85 -24.75 -18.51 -9.34
N PRO A 86 -24.25 -17.76 -8.38
CA PRO A 86 -25.06 -16.80 -7.66
C PRO A 86 -25.33 -15.55 -8.51
N GLN A 87 -26.61 -15.18 -8.66
CA GLN A 87 -27.03 -14.06 -9.49
C GLN A 87 -26.47 -12.70 -9.02
N TRP A 88 -26.24 -12.55 -7.71
CA TRP A 88 -25.71 -11.33 -7.12
C TRP A 88 -24.19 -11.12 -7.36
N LEU A 89 -23.45 -12.13 -7.84
CA LEU A 89 -22.09 -12.02 -8.36
C LEU A 89 -22.01 -11.62 -9.84
N LYS A 90 -23.15 -11.47 -10.51
CA LYS A 90 -23.14 -11.06 -11.91
C LYS A 90 -22.63 -9.63 -12.07
N ALA A 91 -21.88 -9.41 -13.14
CA ALA A 91 -21.39 -8.09 -13.53
C ALA A 91 -22.53 -7.06 -13.54
N GLY A 92 -22.30 -5.89 -12.95
CA GLY A 92 -23.30 -4.83 -12.83
C GLY A 92 -24.25 -4.94 -11.64
N SER A 93 -24.16 -6.02 -10.83
CA SER A 93 -24.90 -6.10 -9.56
C SER A 93 -24.45 -5.00 -8.58
N VAL A 94 -25.27 -4.69 -7.59
CA VAL A 94 -24.90 -3.73 -6.53
C VAL A 94 -23.63 -4.22 -5.80
N PHE A 95 -23.53 -5.50 -5.57
CA PHE A 95 -22.36 -6.09 -4.90
C PHE A 95 -21.07 -5.88 -5.73
N ASP A 96 -21.13 -6.14 -7.03
CA ASP A 96 -20.03 -5.93 -7.97
C ASP A 96 -19.58 -4.45 -8.00
N LYS A 97 -20.55 -3.51 -8.07
CA LYS A 97 -20.25 -2.08 -8.02
C LYS A 97 -19.60 -1.64 -6.71
N VAL A 98 -20.06 -2.15 -5.57
CA VAL A 98 -19.47 -1.84 -4.25
C VAL A 98 -18.08 -2.41 -4.12
N GLU A 99 -17.86 -3.63 -4.59
CA GLU A 99 -16.53 -4.25 -4.61
C GLU A 99 -15.55 -3.47 -5.48
N ASP A 100 -15.93 -3.16 -6.72
CA ASP A 100 -15.12 -2.36 -7.63
C ASP A 100 -14.81 -0.97 -7.06
N PHE A 101 -15.82 -0.31 -6.48
CA PHE A 101 -15.62 0.97 -5.81
C PHE A 101 -14.55 0.88 -4.70
N ALA A 102 -14.69 -0.09 -3.80
CA ALA A 102 -13.75 -0.28 -2.71
C ALA A 102 -12.34 -0.66 -3.23
N TRP A 103 -12.27 -1.48 -4.28
CA TRP A 103 -11.02 -1.87 -4.92
C TRP A 103 -10.31 -0.68 -5.57
N ILE A 104 -11.04 0.12 -6.38
CA ILE A 104 -10.50 1.34 -7.01
C ILE A 104 -10.02 2.32 -5.94
N GLN A 105 -10.83 2.55 -4.90
CA GLN A 105 -10.47 3.42 -3.78
C GLN A 105 -9.14 2.99 -3.13
N ALA A 106 -8.99 1.71 -2.82
CA ALA A 106 -7.80 1.18 -2.17
C ALA A 106 -6.55 1.30 -3.06
N VAL A 107 -6.66 0.92 -4.35
CA VAL A 107 -5.53 0.98 -5.31
C VAL A 107 -5.05 2.40 -5.51
N VAL A 108 -5.97 3.33 -5.80
CA VAL A 108 -5.62 4.74 -6.08
C VAL A 108 -5.04 5.40 -4.84
N ALA A 109 -5.66 5.21 -3.66
CA ALA A 109 -5.16 5.79 -2.41
C ALA A 109 -3.75 5.26 -2.07
N SER A 110 -3.50 3.97 -2.24
CA SER A 110 -2.19 3.37 -1.99
C SER A 110 -1.14 3.82 -3.02
N ALA A 111 -1.45 3.79 -4.32
CA ALA A 111 -0.52 4.19 -5.37
C ALA A 111 -0.12 5.68 -5.26
N PHE A 112 -1.09 6.57 -5.05
CA PHE A 112 -0.85 8.00 -4.87
C PHE A 112 -0.18 8.29 -3.53
N GLY A 113 -0.56 7.59 -2.46
CA GLY A 113 0.09 7.67 -1.15
C GLY A 113 1.56 7.31 -1.23
N LEU A 114 1.90 6.19 -1.88
CA LEU A 114 3.29 5.76 -2.11
C LEU A 114 4.07 6.74 -3.00
N THR A 115 3.40 7.35 -3.99
CA THR A 115 4.00 8.38 -4.83
C THR A 115 4.33 9.63 -3.99
N ALA A 116 3.39 10.11 -3.17
CA ALA A 116 3.60 11.26 -2.30
C ALA A 116 4.74 11.04 -1.29
N ILE A 117 4.79 9.84 -0.66
CA ILE A 117 5.90 9.46 0.23
C ILE A 117 7.23 9.44 -0.54
N SER A 118 7.26 8.92 -1.77
CA SER A 118 8.47 8.82 -2.59
C SER A 118 9.00 10.21 -2.97
N VAL A 119 8.12 11.14 -3.31
CA VAL A 119 8.46 12.55 -3.58
C VAL A 119 9.01 13.23 -2.31
N ASP A 120 8.35 13.03 -1.15
CA ASP A 120 8.85 13.56 0.13
C ASP A 120 10.26 13.03 0.44
N ARG A 121 10.53 11.74 0.20
CA ARG A 121 11.87 11.16 0.39
C ARG A 121 12.89 11.72 -0.60
N TYR A 122 12.50 11.93 -1.85
CA TYR A 122 13.34 12.57 -2.85
C TYR A 122 13.75 13.97 -2.41
N ILE A 123 12.81 14.79 -1.93
CA ILE A 123 13.08 16.15 -1.42
C ILE A 123 14.01 16.07 -0.20
N ALA A 124 13.77 15.19 0.75
CA ALA A 124 14.56 15.04 1.97
C ALA A 124 16.02 14.65 1.69
N VAL A 125 16.25 13.77 0.70
CA VAL A 125 17.60 13.29 0.37
C VAL A 125 18.38 14.28 -0.50
N ASN A 126 17.73 14.87 -1.52
CA ASN A 126 18.41 15.72 -2.48
C ASN A 126 18.51 17.18 -2.03
N PHE A 127 17.54 17.66 -1.23
CA PHE A 127 17.45 19.04 -0.77
C PHE A 127 17.45 19.17 0.75
N GLY A 128 18.19 18.30 1.45
CA GLY A 128 18.17 18.17 2.91
C GLY A 128 18.28 19.50 3.68
N LEU A 129 19.09 20.46 3.20
CA LEU A 129 19.24 21.79 3.82
C LEU A 129 18.00 22.70 3.65
N ARG A 130 17.19 22.46 2.63
CA ARG A 130 15.96 23.21 2.34
C ARG A 130 14.71 22.38 2.62
N TYR A 131 14.86 21.18 3.18
CA TYR A 131 13.74 20.25 3.39
C TYR A 131 12.64 20.88 4.24
N GLU A 132 12.98 21.56 5.34
CA GLU A 132 12.01 22.22 6.22
C GLU A 132 11.22 23.34 5.53
N GLN A 133 11.80 24.00 4.53
CA GLN A 133 11.13 25.02 3.73
C GLN A 133 10.23 24.42 2.65
N LEU A 134 10.67 23.33 2.00
CA LEU A 134 9.96 22.68 0.90
C LEU A 134 8.86 21.73 1.38
N SER A 135 9.06 21.07 2.53
CA SER A 135 8.14 20.09 3.09
C SER A 135 7.61 20.58 4.44
N SER A 136 6.51 21.31 4.42
CA SER A 136 5.80 21.78 5.61
C SER A 136 4.62 20.88 5.96
N LEU A 137 4.15 20.96 7.22
CA LEU A 137 2.95 20.22 7.64
C LEU A 137 1.72 20.57 6.79
N LYS A 138 1.60 21.84 6.35
CA LYS A 138 0.51 22.27 5.46
C LYS A 138 0.56 21.53 4.12
N HIS A 139 1.75 21.48 3.48
CA HIS A 139 1.91 20.75 2.22
C HIS A 139 1.63 19.26 2.37
N CYS A 140 2.02 18.64 3.49
CA CYS A 140 1.72 17.26 3.81
C CYS A 140 0.20 17.01 3.91
N ILE A 141 -0.52 17.84 4.65
CA ILE A 141 -1.99 17.72 4.82
C ILE A 141 -2.69 17.90 3.46
N ILE A 142 -2.29 18.91 2.68
CA ILE A 142 -2.87 19.13 1.34
C ILE A 142 -2.62 17.91 0.43
N ALA A 143 -1.40 17.39 0.42
CA ALA A 143 -1.07 16.21 -0.39
C ALA A 143 -1.89 14.97 0.03
N ILE A 144 -2.02 14.72 1.34
CA ILE A 144 -2.86 13.63 1.86
C ILE A 144 -4.33 13.84 1.48
N ALA A 145 -4.86 15.05 1.67
CA ALA A 145 -6.23 15.36 1.29
C ALA A 145 -6.46 15.16 -0.22
N THR A 146 -5.52 15.61 -1.06
CA THR A 146 -5.57 15.39 -2.51
C THR A 146 -5.60 13.91 -2.87
N VAL A 147 -4.77 13.08 -2.22
CA VAL A 147 -4.77 11.61 -2.43
C VAL A 147 -6.15 11.03 -2.11
N TRP A 148 -6.75 11.38 -0.96
CA TRP A 148 -8.03 10.83 -0.54
C TRP A 148 -9.20 11.34 -1.39
N VAL A 149 -9.24 12.63 -1.71
CA VAL A 149 -10.30 13.22 -2.54
C VAL A 149 -10.24 12.67 -3.96
N SER A 150 -9.04 12.61 -4.57
CA SER A 150 -8.89 12.07 -5.92
C SER A 150 -9.26 10.59 -5.98
N SER A 151 -8.85 9.78 -5.01
CA SER A 151 -9.21 8.36 -4.97
C SER A 151 -10.71 8.13 -4.82
N LEU A 152 -11.40 8.94 -4.00
CA LEU A 152 -12.87 8.89 -3.86
C LEU A 152 -13.58 9.29 -5.16
N ILE A 153 -13.11 10.35 -5.84
CA ILE A 153 -13.68 10.77 -7.13
C ILE A 153 -13.54 9.64 -8.16
N PHE A 154 -12.34 9.06 -8.29
CA PHE A 154 -12.13 7.94 -9.23
C PHE A 154 -13.00 6.73 -8.90
N ALA A 155 -13.09 6.34 -7.65
CA ALA A 155 -13.92 5.23 -7.23
C ALA A 155 -15.40 5.48 -7.48
N SER A 156 -15.88 6.72 -7.24
CA SER A 156 -17.28 7.10 -7.44
C SER A 156 -17.73 6.99 -8.90
N VAL A 157 -16.83 7.20 -9.87
CA VAL A 157 -17.15 7.05 -11.30
C VAL A 157 -17.72 5.66 -11.60
N ARG A 158 -17.20 4.59 -10.94
CA ARG A 158 -17.68 3.22 -11.13
C ARG A 158 -19.18 3.04 -10.80
N LEU A 159 -19.69 3.80 -9.87
CA LEU A 159 -21.09 3.69 -9.43
C LEU A 159 -22.10 4.13 -10.51
N PHE A 160 -21.67 4.99 -11.44
CA PHE A 160 -22.48 5.56 -12.50
C PHE A 160 -22.30 4.89 -13.87
N LEU A 161 -21.34 3.94 -13.99
CA LEU A 161 -21.04 3.28 -15.24
C LEU A 161 -21.65 1.87 -15.28
N ASP A 162 -22.60 1.67 -16.23
CA ASP A 162 -23.25 0.38 -16.48
C ASP A 162 -22.89 -0.24 -17.84
N LYS A 163 -22.51 0.61 -18.81
CA LYS A 163 -22.18 0.12 -20.15
C LYS A 163 -20.75 -0.44 -20.20
N LEU A 164 -20.60 -1.61 -20.80
CA LEU A 164 -19.31 -2.29 -20.95
C LEU A 164 -18.25 -1.42 -21.63
N GLU A 165 -18.64 -0.64 -22.63
CA GLU A 165 -17.74 0.27 -23.35
C GLU A 165 -17.12 1.32 -22.41
N HIS A 166 -17.95 2.00 -21.59
CA HIS A 166 -17.48 2.99 -20.64
C HIS A 166 -16.64 2.34 -19.52
N LEU A 167 -17.01 1.15 -19.11
CA LEU A 167 -16.27 0.38 -18.11
C LEU A 167 -14.86 0.03 -18.62
N SER A 168 -14.74 -0.34 -19.89
CA SER A 168 -13.46 -0.61 -20.56
C SER A 168 -12.54 0.60 -20.55
N ILE A 169 -13.08 1.79 -20.86
CA ILE A 169 -12.33 3.05 -20.79
C ILE A 169 -11.87 3.32 -19.35
N LEU A 170 -12.75 3.12 -18.35
CA LEU A 170 -12.42 3.30 -16.94
C LEU A 170 -11.21 2.43 -16.55
N TRP A 171 -11.21 1.14 -16.88
CA TRP A 171 -10.12 0.22 -16.52
C TRP A 171 -8.80 0.59 -17.18
N VAL A 172 -8.82 1.02 -18.47
CA VAL A 172 -7.61 1.50 -19.17
C VAL A 172 -7.08 2.77 -18.51
N VAL A 173 -7.94 3.75 -18.22
CA VAL A 173 -7.57 5.00 -17.55
C VAL A 173 -7.01 4.69 -16.16
N MET A 174 -7.63 3.77 -15.42
CA MET A 174 -7.15 3.31 -14.12
C MET A 174 -5.76 2.70 -14.19
N ALA A 175 -5.48 1.83 -15.17
CA ALA A 175 -4.16 1.24 -15.34
C ALA A 175 -3.09 2.30 -15.62
N ILE A 176 -3.39 3.31 -16.43
CA ILE A 176 -2.46 4.42 -16.71
C ILE A 176 -2.20 5.22 -15.42
N ILE A 177 -3.26 5.62 -14.71
CA ILE A 177 -3.17 6.50 -13.53
C ILE A 177 -2.55 5.79 -12.33
N THR A 178 -2.85 4.52 -12.12
CA THR A 178 -2.38 3.79 -10.93
C THR A 178 -1.07 3.04 -11.12
N CYS A 179 -0.71 2.71 -12.37
CA CYS A 179 0.53 2.01 -12.68
C CYS A 179 1.56 2.91 -13.35
N ILE A 180 1.24 3.44 -14.54
CA ILE A 180 2.26 4.09 -15.39
C ILE A 180 2.72 5.38 -14.74
N LEU A 181 1.80 6.27 -14.35
CA LEU A 181 2.13 7.56 -13.77
C LEU A 181 2.90 7.44 -12.45
N PRO A 182 2.44 6.68 -11.44
CA PRO A 182 3.20 6.45 -10.21
C PRO A 182 4.56 5.79 -10.49
N PHE A 183 4.62 4.79 -11.36
CA PHE A 183 5.86 4.09 -11.70
C PHE A 183 6.93 5.04 -12.25
N VAL A 184 6.57 5.94 -13.17
CA VAL A 184 7.50 6.94 -13.73
C VAL A 184 8.00 7.89 -12.64
N ILE A 185 7.10 8.45 -11.83
CA ILE A 185 7.45 9.40 -10.76
C ILE A 185 8.33 8.72 -9.70
N ILE A 186 7.93 7.55 -9.23
CA ILE A 186 8.65 6.78 -8.22
C ILE A 186 10.04 6.39 -8.75
N THR A 187 10.14 5.90 -9.98
CA THR A 187 11.42 5.54 -10.60
C THR A 187 12.34 6.77 -10.68
N PHE A 188 11.83 7.92 -11.12
CA PHE A 188 12.58 9.17 -11.12
C PHE A 188 13.10 9.51 -9.72
N CYS A 189 12.25 9.45 -8.69
CA CYS A 189 12.62 9.75 -7.31
C CYS A 189 13.74 8.81 -6.83
N TYR A 190 13.59 7.50 -7.02
CA TYR A 190 14.56 6.51 -6.51
C TYR A 190 15.88 6.51 -7.28
N VAL A 191 15.87 6.75 -8.59
CA VAL A 191 17.11 6.92 -9.37
C VAL A 191 17.93 8.11 -8.82
N ASN A 192 17.27 9.23 -8.52
CA ASN A 192 17.95 10.41 -7.99
C ASN A 192 18.38 10.23 -6.53
N ILE A 193 17.58 9.59 -5.67
CA ILE A 193 17.97 9.20 -4.31
C ILE A 193 19.23 8.34 -4.34
N PHE A 194 19.28 7.36 -5.23
CA PHE A 194 20.42 6.46 -5.36
C PHE A 194 21.68 7.15 -5.89
N ARG A 195 21.51 8.08 -6.85
CA ARG A 195 22.61 8.93 -7.35
C ARG A 195 23.18 9.81 -6.22
N ALA A 196 22.30 10.47 -5.45
CA ALA A 196 22.72 11.29 -4.31
C ALA A 196 23.45 10.46 -3.24
N ALA A 197 22.96 9.26 -2.93
CA ALA A 197 23.61 8.35 -1.99
C ALA A 197 25.02 7.95 -2.44
N ARG A 198 25.21 7.62 -3.72
CA ARG A 198 26.53 7.28 -4.30
C ARG A 198 27.49 8.49 -4.28
N GLN A 199 27.02 9.69 -4.64
CA GLN A 199 27.84 10.89 -4.61
C GLN A 199 28.31 11.20 -3.20
N GLN A 200 27.48 10.97 -2.19
CA GLN A 200 27.84 11.20 -0.80
C GLN A 200 28.93 10.23 -0.32
N VAL A 201 28.83 8.95 -0.67
CA VAL A 201 29.89 7.97 -0.35
C VAL A 201 31.23 8.42 -0.95
N ARG A 202 31.25 8.89 -2.20
CA ARG A 202 32.46 9.40 -2.84
C ARG A 202 33.04 10.64 -2.14
N ARG A 203 32.18 11.58 -1.72
CA ARG A 203 32.62 12.77 -0.95
C ARG A 203 33.25 12.37 0.38
N ILE A 204 32.67 11.41 1.09
CA ILE A 204 33.20 10.91 2.37
C ILE A 204 34.61 10.32 2.22
N LEU A 205 34.87 9.61 1.14
CA LEU A 205 36.17 9.00 0.86
C LEU A 205 37.25 10.04 0.53
N ASN A 206 36.85 11.20 -0.02
CA ASN A 206 37.77 12.28 -0.42
C ASN A 206 38.03 13.31 0.68
N GLU A 207 37.22 13.37 1.75
CA GLU A 207 37.32 14.41 2.80
C GLU A 207 38.07 13.90 4.04
N THR A 208 39.38 13.63 3.91
CA THR A 208 40.21 13.21 5.04
C THR A 208 40.80 14.34 5.87
N SER A 209 40.55 15.64 5.52
CA SER A 209 41.20 16.79 6.16
C SER A 209 40.27 17.98 6.39
N LEU A 210 39.31 17.87 7.33
CA LEU A 210 38.50 19.03 7.76
C LEU A 210 39.06 19.61 9.09
N PRO A 211 39.08 20.93 9.26
CA PRO A 211 39.47 21.59 10.52
C PRO A 211 38.47 21.21 11.63
N SER A 212 38.98 21.09 12.89
CA SER A 212 38.25 20.62 14.06
C SER A 212 36.92 21.32 14.32
N ASN A 213 36.83 22.62 14.04
CA ASN A 213 35.61 23.40 14.23
C ASN A 213 34.46 23.07 13.27
N ALA A 214 34.79 22.67 12.03
CA ALA A 214 33.81 22.26 11.04
C ALA A 214 33.33 20.78 11.22
N GLN A 215 34.09 20.00 11.96
CA GLN A 215 33.89 18.55 12.08
C GLN A 215 32.59 18.16 12.78
N ASN A 216 32.13 18.92 13.76
CA ASN A 216 30.89 18.65 14.49
C ASN A 216 29.63 18.95 13.66
N ALA A 217 29.60 20.09 12.97
CA ALA A 217 28.50 20.44 12.06
C ALA A 217 28.40 19.44 10.91
N TRP A 218 29.53 19.06 10.33
CA TRP A 218 29.62 18.05 9.29
C TRP A 218 29.12 16.68 9.75
N ARG A 219 29.55 16.20 10.95
CA ARG A 219 29.07 14.93 11.53
C ARG A 219 27.56 14.93 11.73
N ARG A 220 26.96 16.05 12.18
CA ARG A 220 25.51 16.19 12.35
C ARG A 220 24.78 16.11 11.01
N SER A 221 25.23 16.86 10.00
CA SER A 221 24.66 16.83 8.65
C SER A 221 24.74 15.43 8.04
N LYS A 222 25.89 14.75 8.18
CA LYS A 222 26.10 13.38 7.72
C LYS A 222 25.12 12.39 8.37
N ARG A 223 24.90 12.47 9.69
CA ARG A 223 23.96 11.61 10.42
C ARG A 223 22.53 11.79 9.90
N LEU A 224 22.07 13.03 9.71
CA LEU A 224 20.76 13.34 9.18
C LEU A 224 20.57 12.76 7.79
N GLN A 225 21.54 12.91 6.92
CA GLN A 225 21.48 12.43 5.55
C GLN A 225 21.45 10.88 5.48
N ILE A 226 22.26 10.20 6.29
CA ILE A 226 22.21 8.73 6.44
C ILE A 226 20.83 8.30 6.94
N SER A 227 20.23 9.02 7.88
CA SER A 227 18.89 8.72 8.37
C SER A 227 17.83 8.84 7.26
N HIS A 228 17.89 9.91 6.45
CA HIS A 228 16.99 10.09 5.31
C HIS A 228 17.14 8.97 4.27
N GLN A 229 18.36 8.54 3.97
CA GLN A 229 18.62 7.44 3.04
C GLN A 229 18.08 6.09 3.56
N LYS A 230 18.26 5.79 4.86
CA LYS A 230 17.70 4.58 5.48
C LYS A 230 16.16 4.57 5.39
N THR A 231 15.53 5.71 5.67
CA THR A 231 14.08 5.86 5.54
C THR A 231 13.63 5.70 4.09
N ALA A 232 14.31 6.34 3.13
CA ALA A 232 14.03 6.20 1.72
C ALA A 232 14.11 4.74 1.25
N LEU A 233 15.16 4.00 1.67
CA LEU A 233 15.28 2.58 1.35
C LEU A 233 14.12 1.74 1.93
N THR A 234 13.66 2.07 3.14
CA THR A 234 12.50 1.39 3.75
C THR A 234 11.23 1.59 2.92
N ILE A 235 10.97 2.83 2.49
CA ILE A 235 9.83 3.11 1.61
C ILE A 235 10.01 2.44 0.24
N GLY A 236 11.24 2.37 -0.29
CA GLY A 236 11.52 1.63 -1.53
C GLY A 236 11.13 0.16 -1.47
N ILE A 237 11.32 -0.50 -0.32
CA ILE A 237 10.87 -1.88 -0.11
C ILE A 237 9.34 -1.96 -0.12
N VAL A 238 8.64 -1.02 0.53
CA VAL A 238 7.17 -0.97 0.54
C VAL A 238 6.63 -0.77 -0.89
N VAL A 239 7.21 0.17 -1.64
CA VAL A 239 6.86 0.41 -3.05
C VAL A 239 7.07 -0.84 -3.90
N PHE A 240 8.21 -1.51 -3.73
CA PHE A 240 8.53 -2.74 -4.46
C PHE A 240 7.50 -3.85 -4.15
N LEU A 241 7.20 -4.08 -2.88
CA LEU A 241 6.21 -5.07 -2.45
C LEU A 241 4.81 -4.73 -3.02
N PHE A 242 4.40 -3.47 -2.92
CA PHE A 242 3.14 -3.02 -3.51
C PHE A 242 3.10 -3.33 -5.01
N THR A 243 4.11 -2.89 -5.76
CA THR A 243 4.15 -3.09 -7.22
C THR A 243 4.09 -4.57 -7.58
N VAL A 244 4.92 -5.42 -6.97
CA VAL A 244 4.99 -6.86 -7.29
C VAL A 244 3.68 -7.58 -6.94
N LEU A 245 3.07 -7.25 -5.81
CA LEU A 245 1.87 -7.95 -5.34
C LEU A 245 0.57 -7.45 -6.01
N TRP A 246 0.52 -6.18 -6.47
CA TRP A 246 -0.64 -5.64 -7.18
C TRP A 246 -0.60 -5.85 -8.70
N MET A 247 0.59 -6.00 -9.31
CA MET A 247 0.72 -6.21 -10.76
C MET A 247 -0.09 -7.40 -11.29
N PRO A 248 -0.16 -8.57 -10.63
CA PRO A 248 -0.97 -9.69 -11.13
C PRO A 248 -2.45 -9.33 -11.27
N SER A 249 -3.03 -8.58 -10.32
CA SER A 249 -4.45 -8.17 -10.40
C SER A 249 -4.73 -7.21 -11.55
N LEU A 250 -3.80 -6.29 -11.81
CA LEU A 250 -3.92 -5.34 -12.92
C LEU A 250 -3.78 -6.04 -14.29
N VAL A 251 -2.82 -6.95 -14.41
CA VAL A 251 -2.67 -7.76 -15.65
C VAL A 251 -3.92 -8.61 -15.88
N THR A 252 -4.45 -9.25 -14.83
CA THR A 252 -5.67 -10.05 -14.92
C THR A 252 -6.87 -9.20 -15.34
N SER A 253 -7.03 -7.98 -14.79
CA SER A 253 -8.09 -7.04 -15.21
C SER A 253 -7.99 -6.69 -16.70
N MET A 254 -6.79 -6.48 -17.24
CA MET A 254 -6.59 -6.21 -18.66
C MET A 254 -6.95 -7.42 -19.53
N ILE A 255 -6.59 -8.63 -19.10
CA ILE A 255 -6.95 -9.87 -19.81
C ILE A 255 -8.48 -10.06 -19.79
N GLN A 256 -9.14 -9.84 -18.65
CA GLN A 256 -10.60 -9.89 -18.55
C GLN A 256 -11.27 -8.92 -19.52
N LEU A 257 -10.74 -7.69 -19.62
CA LEU A 257 -11.23 -6.67 -20.52
C LEU A 257 -11.14 -7.11 -21.99
N ILE A 258 -10.00 -7.68 -22.41
CA ILE A 258 -9.80 -8.18 -23.77
C ILE A 258 -10.75 -9.34 -24.07
N LEU A 259 -10.87 -10.30 -23.15
CA LEU A 259 -11.72 -11.47 -23.34
C LEU A 259 -13.22 -11.13 -23.32
N SER A 260 -13.63 -10.11 -22.54
CA SER A 260 -15.04 -9.68 -22.45
C SER A 260 -15.58 -9.13 -23.77
N SER A 261 -14.72 -8.58 -24.63
CA SER A 261 -15.10 -8.08 -25.96
C SER A 261 -15.16 -9.19 -27.03
N SER A 262 -14.66 -10.39 -26.73
CA SER A 262 -14.64 -11.51 -27.70
C SER A 262 -15.99 -12.22 -27.80
N GLN A 263 -16.38 -12.59 -29.02
CA GLN A 263 -17.55 -13.41 -29.28
C GLN A 263 -17.24 -14.93 -29.33
N ASN A 264 -15.96 -15.30 -29.20
CA ASN A 264 -15.52 -16.70 -29.26
C ASN A 264 -15.95 -17.47 -28.01
N ALA A 265 -16.51 -18.68 -28.18
CA ALA A 265 -16.96 -19.51 -27.07
C ALA A 265 -15.82 -19.93 -26.11
N LYS A 266 -14.61 -20.19 -26.64
CA LYS A 266 -13.44 -20.53 -25.81
C LYS A 266 -13.01 -19.36 -24.95
N ASP A 267 -13.07 -18.13 -25.45
CA ASP A 267 -12.71 -16.94 -24.72
C ASP A 267 -13.69 -16.69 -23.58
N LYS A 268 -14.97 -16.93 -23.78
CA LYS A 268 -16.01 -16.85 -22.73
C LYS A 268 -15.80 -17.89 -21.64
N GLU A 269 -15.41 -19.11 -21.99
CA GLU A 269 -15.06 -20.14 -21.02
C GLU A 269 -13.81 -19.76 -20.20
N THR A 270 -12.78 -19.27 -20.89
CA THR A 270 -11.55 -18.77 -20.27
C THR A 270 -11.83 -17.59 -19.32
N LEU A 271 -12.68 -16.65 -19.75
CA LEU A 271 -13.09 -15.51 -18.94
C LEU A 271 -13.76 -15.96 -17.66
N LEU A 272 -14.67 -16.96 -17.72
CA LEU A 272 -15.34 -17.51 -16.53
C LEU A 272 -14.35 -18.11 -15.52
N ILE A 273 -13.33 -18.83 -16.01
CA ILE A 273 -12.28 -19.40 -15.14
C ILE A 273 -11.47 -18.26 -14.49
N ILE A 274 -11.11 -17.26 -15.26
CA ILE A 274 -10.36 -16.10 -14.75
C ILE A 274 -11.17 -15.37 -13.69
N GLU A 275 -12.43 -15.05 -13.94
CA GLU A 275 -13.28 -14.33 -12.99
C GLU A 275 -13.52 -15.09 -11.69
N ARG A 276 -13.72 -16.41 -11.77
CA ARG A 276 -14.11 -17.22 -10.62
C ARG A 276 -12.96 -17.81 -9.83
N LYS A 277 -11.78 -18.02 -10.42
CA LYS A 277 -10.62 -18.62 -9.75
C LYS A 277 -9.44 -17.68 -9.68
N ILE A 278 -8.95 -17.23 -10.84
CA ILE A 278 -7.70 -16.48 -10.93
C ILE A 278 -7.86 -15.11 -10.27
N TRP A 279 -8.99 -14.42 -10.53
CA TRP A 279 -9.27 -13.11 -9.96
C TRP A 279 -9.24 -13.11 -8.43
N LEU A 280 -9.88 -14.09 -7.78
CA LEU A 280 -9.89 -14.20 -6.34
C LEU A 280 -8.49 -14.41 -5.76
N LEU A 281 -7.68 -15.24 -6.42
CA LEU A 281 -6.31 -15.51 -5.99
C LEU A 281 -5.41 -14.28 -6.13
N VAL A 282 -5.47 -13.58 -7.25
CA VAL A 282 -4.64 -12.37 -7.46
C VAL A 282 -5.09 -11.21 -6.57
N CYS A 283 -6.38 -11.10 -6.23
CA CYS A 283 -6.87 -10.17 -5.24
C CYS A 283 -6.31 -10.48 -3.84
N LEU A 284 -6.32 -11.76 -3.43
CA LEU A 284 -5.71 -12.15 -2.16
C LEU A 284 -4.23 -11.77 -2.11
N VAL A 285 -3.47 -12.06 -3.17
CA VAL A 285 -2.04 -11.70 -3.28
C VAL A 285 -1.86 -10.18 -3.17
N ALA A 286 -2.71 -9.39 -3.84
CA ALA A 286 -2.67 -7.93 -3.75
C ALA A 286 -2.95 -7.44 -2.32
N TYR A 287 -3.95 -8.00 -1.63
CA TYR A 287 -4.34 -7.56 -0.27
C TYR A 287 -3.29 -7.93 0.78
N VAL A 288 -2.51 -9.00 0.58
CA VAL A 288 -1.37 -9.35 1.44
C VAL A 288 -0.32 -8.24 1.48
N SER A 289 -0.20 -7.41 0.43
CA SER A 289 0.72 -6.25 0.43
C SER A 289 0.45 -5.30 1.61
N SER A 290 -0.83 -5.05 1.90
CA SER A 290 -1.26 -4.19 3.02
C SER A 290 -0.93 -4.81 4.39
N ALA A 291 -0.94 -6.13 4.51
CA ALA A 291 -0.50 -6.83 5.72
C ALA A 291 1.02 -6.77 5.92
N CYS A 292 1.81 -6.62 4.85
CA CYS A 292 3.28 -6.57 4.91
C CYS A 292 3.82 -5.22 5.42
N ASN A 293 3.12 -4.11 5.17
CA ASN A 293 3.59 -2.76 5.47
C ASN A 293 4.03 -2.56 6.94
N PRO A 294 3.24 -2.93 7.96
CA PRO A 294 3.62 -2.79 9.37
C PRO A 294 4.90 -3.57 9.73
N TRP A 295 5.11 -4.74 9.12
CA TRP A 295 6.30 -5.55 9.35
C TRP A 295 7.55 -4.87 8.78
N VAL A 296 7.47 -4.31 7.59
CA VAL A 296 8.59 -3.56 6.98
C VAL A 296 9.00 -2.40 7.89
N TYR A 297 8.05 -1.60 8.40
CA TYR A 297 8.35 -0.50 9.32
C TYR A 297 8.95 -1.00 10.64
N SER A 298 8.39 -2.06 11.22
CA SER A 298 8.85 -2.61 12.50
C SER A 298 10.24 -3.24 12.41
N ILE A 299 10.59 -3.88 11.29
CA ILE A 299 11.92 -4.49 11.10
C ILE A 299 12.96 -3.40 10.83
N ARG A 300 12.65 -2.44 9.98
CA ARG A 300 13.62 -1.45 9.48
C ARG A 300 13.81 -0.24 10.39
N CYS A 301 12.78 0.19 11.13
CA CYS A 301 12.80 1.40 11.94
C CYS A 301 12.78 1.08 13.44
N ARG A 302 13.91 1.32 14.14
CA ARG A 302 14.01 1.11 15.59
C ARG A 302 12.98 1.92 16.37
N GLN A 303 12.71 3.17 15.97
CA GLN A 303 11.73 4.04 16.63
C GLN A 303 10.32 3.45 16.56
N PHE A 304 9.89 2.95 15.40
CA PHE A 304 8.62 2.23 15.25
C PHE A 304 8.56 0.98 16.12
N ARG A 305 9.62 0.17 16.11
CA ARG A 305 9.68 -1.05 16.92
C ARG A 305 9.53 -0.77 18.42
N VAL A 306 10.18 0.29 18.93
CA VAL A 306 10.04 0.70 20.33
C VAL A 306 8.65 1.22 20.62
N ALA A 307 8.09 2.06 19.74
CA ALA A 307 6.74 2.60 19.88
C ALA A 307 5.67 1.48 19.85
N CYS A 308 5.76 0.54 18.92
CA CYS A 308 4.87 -0.62 18.85
C CYS A 308 4.94 -1.48 20.13
N LYS A 309 6.16 -1.78 20.63
CA LYS A 309 6.32 -2.52 21.88
C LYS A 309 5.69 -1.82 23.08
N ARG A 310 5.77 -0.48 23.15
CA ARG A 310 5.11 0.31 24.19
C ARG A 310 3.59 0.25 24.07
N THR A 311 3.07 0.34 22.86
CA THR A 311 1.63 0.21 22.58
C THR A 311 1.11 -1.14 23.06
N PHE A 312 1.78 -2.25 22.74
CA PHE A 312 1.40 -3.58 23.22
C PHE A 312 1.48 -3.72 24.75
N LYS A 313 2.50 -3.13 25.41
CA LYS A 313 2.60 -3.15 26.89
C LYS A 313 1.46 -2.40 27.55
N CYS A 314 1.01 -1.28 26.99
CA CYS A 314 -0.16 -0.54 27.48
C CYS A 314 -1.46 -1.34 27.40
N PHE A 315 -1.63 -2.16 26.35
CA PHE A 315 -2.80 -3.06 26.25
C PHE A 315 -2.78 -4.16 27.31
N ASN A 316 -1.60 -4.64 27.69
CA ASN A 316 -1.46 -5.73 28.66
C ASN A 316 -1.38 -5.25 30.14
N SER A 317 -1.37 -3.93 30.41
CA SER A 317 -1.33 -3.37 31.77
C SER A 317 -2.37 -2.25 31.94
N PRO A 318 -3.56 -2.57 32.48
CA PRO A 318 -4.65 -1.60 32.66
C PRO A 318 -4.38 -0.50 33.70
N ARG A 319 -3.29 -0.53 34.43
CA ARG A 319 -3.02 0.35 35.61
C ARG A 319 -1.88 1.36 35.46
N ALA A 320 -1.35 1.63 34.30
CA ALA A 320 -0.25 2.58 34.12
C ALA A 320 -0.68 3.91 33.44
N SER A 321 -1.87 4.44 33.83
CA SER A 321 -2.39 5.70 33.25
C SER A 321 -1.77 6.99 33.83
N ASN A 322 -0.90 6.94 34.83
CA ASN A 322 -0.43 8.14 35.54
C ASN A 322 1.10 8.23 35.77
N ARG A 323 1.92 7.85 34.80
CA ARG A 323 3.33 8.27 34.78
C ARG A 323 3.71 8.82 33.43
N VAL A 324 3.55 10.13 33.27
CA VAL A 324 4.27 10.90 32.27
C VAL A 324 5.71 11.02 32.79
N GLU A 325 6.54 10.04 32.50
CA GLU A 325 7.99 10.19 32.61
C GLU A 325 8.49 10.93 31.37
N THR A 326 8.81 12.20 31.59
CA THR A 326 9.60 13.03 30.68
C THR A 326 11.01 12.43 30.63
N ILE A 327 11.23 11.49 29.71
CA ILE A 327 12.59 11.08 29.36
C ILE A 327 13.05 12.00 28.24
N HIS A 328 13.92 12.95 28.59
CA HIS A 328 14.82 13.61 27.65
C HIS A 328 15.68 12.53 26.98
N LEU A 329 15.25 12.04 25.84
CA LEU A 329 16.10 11.24 24.97
C LEU A 329 16.94 12.22 24.14
N GLU A 330 18.18 12.43 24.60
CA GLU A 330 19.25 12.93 23.77
C GLU A 330 19.24 12.24 22.41
N TRP A 331 19.50 12.99 21.36
CA TRP A 331 19.65 12.56 19.98
C TRP A 331 20.88 11.63 19.85
N GLY A 332 20.76 10.44 20.35
CA GLY A 332 21.78 9.40 20.40
C GLY A 332 21.51 8.29 19.40
N THR A 333 22.22 8.35 18.28
CA THR A 333 22.82 7.22 17.54
C THR A 333 21.99 5.97 17.28
N CYS A 334 21.61 5.78 16.02
CA CYS A 334 21.48 4.44 15.43
C CYS A 334 22.87 3.75 15.46
N GLU A 335 23.19 3.05 16.53
CA GLU A 335 24.29 2.09 16.55
C GLU A 335 23.74 0.68 16.81
N LYS A 336 24.21 -0.20 15.87
CA LYS A 336 24.18 -1.66 15.73
C LYS A 336 22.92 -2.29 15.20
#